data_5485c4ea9570fbce89728d44cd5021d7
#
_entry.id   5485c4ea9570fbce89728d44cd5021d7
#
_cell.length_a   1.000
_cell.length_b   1.000
_cell.length_c   1.000
_cell.angle_alpha   90.00
_cell.angle_beta   90.00
_cell.angle_gamma   90.00
#
_symmetry.space_group_name_H-M   'P 1'
#
loop_
_entity.id
_entity.type
_entity.pdbx_description
1 polymer ?
#
loop_
_entity_poly.entity_id
_entity_poly.type
_entity_poly.pdbx_seq_one_letter_code
_entity_poly.pdbx_strand_id
1 'polypeptide(L)'
;MSKKKTLKGEKRLIQAEDAEVVIEHYPEDWFAFVIFWSLAFIVFLQFFTRYVLNDSLSWTEEIARYGLMWVVFIGGAMVTRRNTHIAVELLSNVMKPGPLRASLLAFVDFVKLAFLGLLAFVSWTITERMHQQRMTVFDLPMSYVYAGVAFGCFLMLIRQGQNVWRNARRGWSRPDDRTHQIAPD
;
A
#
# COMPACT_ATOMS: atom_id res chain seq x y z
N MET A 1 9.16 -46.17 -21.51
CA MET A 1 10.02 -45.10 -20.98
C MET A 1 9.39 -43.69 -21.09
N SER A 2 8.27 -43.49 -21.79
CA SER A 2 7.63 -42.18 -22.03
C SER A 2 6.80 -41.59 -20.86
N LYS A 3 6.10 -42.42 -20.08
CA LYS A 3 5.21 -41.96 -18.96
C LYS A 3 5.91 -41.30 -17.78
N LYS A 4 7.20 -41.59 -17.51
CA LYS A 4 7.97 -40.99 -16.41
C LYS A 4 8.43 -39.54 -16.71
N LYS A 5 8.56 -39.16 -18.00
CA LYS A 5 8.95 -37.80 -18.38
C LYS A 5 7.78 -36.82 -18.27
N THR A 6 6.55 -37.27 -18.57
CA THR A 6 5.34 -36.43 -18.43
C THR A 6 5.01 -36.09 -16.98
N LEU A 7 5.08 -37.07 -16.08
CA LEU A 7 4.84 -36.85 -14.64
C LEU A 7 5.88 -35.93 -13.96
N LYS A 8 7.11 -35.88 -14.50
CA LYS A 8 8.15 -34.98 -13.99
C LYS A 8 7.99 -33.55 -14.48
N GLY A 9 7.40 -33.38 -15.67
CA GLY A 9 7.01 -32.05 -16.22
C GLY A 9 5.81 -31.46 -15.49
N GLU A 10 4.80 -32.30 -15.22
CA GLU A 10 3.57 -31.90 -14.52
C GLU A 10 3.83 -31.53 -13.05
N LYS A 11 4.72 -32.25 -12.35
CA LYS A 11 5.17 -31.88 -10.99
C LYS A 11 5.95 -30.55 -10.95
N ARG A 12 6.62 -30.13 -12.05
CA ARG A 12 7.29 -28.83 -12.12
C ARG A 12 6.31 -27.67 -12.32
N LEU A 13 5.15 -27.92 -12.92
CA LEU A 13 4.12 -26.90 -13.10
C LEU A 13 3.28 -26.67 -11.82
N ILE A 14 3.26 -27.65 -10.91
CA ILE A 14 2.51 -27.57 -9.63
C ILE A 14 3.40 -27.09 -8.48
N GLN A 15 4.72 -27.14 -8.62
CA GLN A 15 5.63 -26.37 -7.79
C GLN A 15 5.75 -24.93 -8.36
N ALA A 16 4.62 -24.23 -8.39
CA ALA A 16 4.66 -22.82 -8.08
C ALA A 16 5.19 -22.78 -6.64
N GLU A 17 6.49 -22.61 -6.54
CA GLU A 17 7.21 -22.37 -5.32
C GLU A 17 6.51 -21.21 -4.65
N ASP A 18 5.69 -21.50 -3.64
CA ASP A 18 5.18 -20.51 -2.73
C ASP A 18 6.45 -19.86 -2.15
N ALA A 19 6.90 -18.80 -2.80
CA ALA A 19 8.00 -18.00 -2.30
C ALA A 19 7.58 -17.65 -0.86
N GLU A 20 8.32 -18.15 0.13
CA GLU A 20 8.09 -17.80 1.52
C GLU A 20 8.00 -16.28 1.58
N VAL A 21 6.77 -15.79 1.70
CA VAL A 21 6.52 -14.36 1.85
C VAL A 21 7.02 -13.99 3.22
N VAL A 22 8.29 -13.61 3.31
CA VAL A 22 8.87 -13.06 4.54
C VAL A 22 8.13 -11.78 4.83
N ILE A 23 7.16 -11.85 5.74
CA ILE A 23 6.38 -10.71 6.18
C ILE A 23 7.26 -9.94 7.17
N GLU A 24 8.02 -8.97 6.66
CA GLU A 24 8.71 -8.02 7.52
C GLU A 24 7.68 -7.10 8.17
N HIS A 25 7.52 -7.23 9.47
CA HIS A 25 6.64 -6.39 10.28
C HIS A 25 7.37 -5.11 10.68
N TYR A 26 6.80 -3.97 10.30
CA TYR A 26 7.28 -2.65 10.72
C TYR A 26 6.30 -2.03 11.73
N PRO A 27 6.75 -1.09 12.56
CA PRO A 27 5.89 -0.45 13.57
C PRO A 27 4.66 0.24 12.97
N GLU A 28 4.75 0.73 11.73
CA GLU A 28 3.61 1.30 11.01
C GLU A 28 2.51 0.28 10.70
N ASP A 29 2.89 -1.01 10.48
CA ASP A 29 1.93 -2.09 10.21
C ASP A 29 1.09 -2.37 11.48
N TRP A 30 1.71 -2.32 12.66
CA TRP A 30 1.03 -2.43 13.94
C TRP A 30 0.05 -1.27 14.18
N PHE A 31 0.47 -0.05 13.82
CA PHE A 31 -0.39 1.12 13.96
C PHE A 31 -1.62 1.03 13.05
N ALA A 32 -1.43 0.67 11.79
CA ALA A 32 -2.53 0.43 10.85
C ALA A 32 -3.47 -0.70 11.34
N PHE A 33 -2.90 -1.77 11.89
CA PHE A 33 -3.65 -2.89 12.44
C PHE A 33 -4.52 -2.50 13.65
N VAL A 34 -3.98 -1.73 14.58
CA VAL A 34 -4.73 -1.21 15.74
C VAL A 34 -5.89 -0.32 15.30
N ILE A 35 -5.66 0.58 14.35
CA ILE A 35 -6.72 1.45 13.81
C ILE A 35 -7.79 0.60 13.11
N PHE A 36 -7.40 -0.41 12.33
CA PHE A 36 -8.33 -1.31 11.66
C PHE A 36 -9.24 -2.05 12.65
N TRP A 37 -8.67 -2.64 13.70
CA TRP A 37 -9.46 -3.34 14.72
C TRP A 37 -10.35 -2.41 15.53
N SER A 38 -9.88 -1.19 15.84
CA SER A 38 -10.70 -0.16 16.46
C SER A 38 -11.88 0.22 15.59
N LEU A 39 -11.65 0.39 14.28
CA LEU A 39 -12.70 0.65 13.30
C LEU A 39 -13.70 -0.52 13.22
N ALA A 40 -13.21 -1.76 13.14
CA ALA A 40 -14.06 -2.94 13.11
C ALA A 40 -14.95 -3.03 14.34
N PHE A 41 -14.40 -2.73 15.52
CA PHE A 41 -15.17 -2.69 16.77
C PHE A 41 -16.24 -1.59 16.76
N ILE A 42 -15.91 -0.38 16.28
CA ILE A 42 -16.88 0.73 16.21
C ILE A 42 -18.00 0.41 15.24
N VAL A 43 -17.69 -0.17 14.08
CA VAL A 43 -18.71 -0.58 13.08
C VAL A 43 -19.58 -1.70 13.64
N PHE A 44 -18.99 -2.67 14.36
CA PHE A 44 -19.77 -3.69 15.06
C PHE A 44 -20.68 -3.08 16.13
N LEU A 45 -20.17 -2.15 16.93
CA LEU A 45 -20.96 -1.44 17.95
C LEU A 45 -22.13 -0.67 17.30
N GLN A 46 -21.88 0.01 16.18
CA GLN A 46 -22.90 0.71 15.41
C GLN A 46 -24.01 -0.23 14.94
N PHE A 47 -23.62 -1.38 14.39
CA PHE A 47 -24.58 -2.40 13.98
C PHE A 47 -25.40 -2.90 15.18
N PHE A 48 -24.72 -3.25 16.27
CA PHE A 48 -25.36 -3.80 17.46
C PHE A 48 -26.35 -2.80 18.09
N THR A 49 -25.96 -1.54 18.27
CA THR A 49 -26.82 -0.52 18.86
C THR A 49 -28.03 -0.24 17.98
N ARG A 50 -27.84 -0.18 16.68
CA ARG A 50 -28.92 0.13 15.73
C ARG A 50 -29.94 -1.00 15.60
N TYR A 51 -29.50 -2.26 15.54
CA TYR A 51 -30.39 -3.39 15.25
C TYR A 51 -30.80 -4.21 16.46
N VAL A 52 -30.02 -4.22 17.54
CA VAL A 52 -30.33 -4.98 18.76
C VAL A 52 -30.93 -4.06 19.83
N LEU A 53 -30.32 -2.89 20.05
CA LEU A 53 -30.80 -1.94 21.06
C LEU A 53 -31.83 -0.96 20.51
N ASN A 54 -32.04 -0.93 19.20
CA ASN A 54 -32.93 -0.02 18.48
C ASN A 54 -32.64 1.47 18.80
N ASP A 55 -31.38 1.77 19.12
CA ASP A 55 -30.86 3.11 19.42
C ASP A 55 -29.64 3.41 18.55
N SER A 56 -29.72 4.46 17.76
CA SER A 56 -28.68 4.84 16.81
C SER A 56 -27.73 5.87 17.40
N LEU A 57 -26.51 5.46 17.70
CA LEU A 57 -25.45 6.34 18.17
C LEU A 57 -24.82 7.13 17.00
N SER A 58 -25.20 8.40 16.85
CA SER A 58 -24.71 9.24 15.72
C SER A 58 -23.19 9.39 15.67
N TRP A 59 -22.51 9.37 16.81
CA TRP A 59 -21.07 9.51 16.89
C TRP A 59 -20.31 8.30 16.30
N THR A 60 -20.87 7.11 16.34
CA THR A 60 -20.22 5.91 15.80
C THR A 60 -20.08 5.98 14.28
N GLU A 61 -21.07 6.54 13.60
CA GLU A 61 -21.03 6.74 12.14
C GLU A 61 -19.93 7.74 11.76
N GLU A 62 -19.82 8.83 12.48
CA GLU A 62 -18.83 9.87 12.23
C GLU A 62 -17.40 9.35 12.46
N ILE A 63 -17.16 8.67 13.58
CA ILE A 63 -15.85 8.06 13.87
C ILE A 63 -15.50 6.95 12.88
N ALA A 64 -16.46 6.11 12.49
CA ALA A 64 -16.22 5.06 11.50
C ALA A 64 -15.78 5.63 10.15
N ARG A 65 -16.38 6.73 9.70
CA ARG A 65 -15.98 7.43 8.48
C ARG A 65 -14.55 7.97 8.55
N TYR A 66 -14.20 8.59 9.67
CA TYR A 66 -12.84 9.13 9.88
C TYR A 66 -11.80 8.02 10.04
N GLY A 67 -12.13 6.98 10.80
CA GLY A 67 -11.28 5.80 10.96
C GLY A 67 -11.01 5.10 9.64
N LEU A 68 -12.01 5.01 8.75
CA LEU A 68 -11.84 4.44 7.41
C LEU A 68 -10.84 5.23 6.58
N MET A 69 -10.90 6.57 6.60
CA MET A 69 -9.91 7.42 5.93
C MET A 69 -8.50 7.14 6.46
N TRP A 70 -8.32 7.05 7.78
CA TRP A 70 -7.02 6.78 8.38
C TRP A 70 -6.48 5.40 7.99
N VAL A 71 -7.32 4.35 8.05
CA VAL A 71 -6.93 2.99 7.63
C VAL A 71 -6.45 2.97 6.18
N VAL A 72 -7.16 3.66 5.27
CA VAL A 72 -6.80 3.69 3.85
C VAL A 72 -5.47 4.39 3.62
N PHE A 73 -5.26 5.57 4.20
CA PHE A 73 -4.05 6.36 3.93
C PHE A 73 -2.83 5.84 4.69
N ILE A 74 -2.98 5.40 5.93
CA ILE A 74 -1.88 4.82 6.72
C ILE A 74 -1.54 3.42 6.19
N GLY A 75 -2.55 2.59 5.90
CA GLY A 75 -2.37 1.27 5.28
C GLY A 75 -1.76 1.35 3.87
N GLY A 76 -2.06 2.43 3.13
CA GLY A 76 -1.46 2.72 1.83
C GLY A 76 0.07 2.80 1.86
N ALA A 77 0.65 3.23 2.99
CA ALA A 77 2.10 3.24 3.17
C ALA A 77 2.71 1.83 3.14
N MET A 78 2.01 0.83 3.72
CA MET A 78 2.41 -0.58 3.66
C MET A 78 2.41 -1.10 2.21
N VAL A 79 1.36 -0.79 1.45
CA VAL A 79 1.26 -1.20 0.03
C VAL A 79 2.35 -0.54 -0.80
N THR A 80 2.59 0.75 -0.58
CA THR A 80 3.66 1.51 -1.28
C THR A 80 5.04 0.92 -0.99
N ARG A 81 5.30 0.46 0.23
CA ARG A 81 6.57 -0.19 0.61
C ARG A 81 6.82 -1.47 -0.17
N ARG A 82 5.80 -2.31 -0.35
CA ARG A 82 5.91 -3.59 -1.05
C ARG A 82 6.21 -3.43 -2.54
N ASN A 83 5.99 -2.22 -3.09
CA ASN A 83 6.23 -1.86 -4.50
C ASN A 83 5.61 -2.86 -5.50
N THR A 84 4.57 -3.58 -5.08
CA THR A 84 3.90 -4.65 -5.85
C THR A 84 2.82 -4.01 -6.72
N HIS A 85 3.24 -3.29 -7.78
CA HIS A 85 2.29 -2.83 -8.78
C HIS A 85 2.19 -3.89 -9.88
N ILE A 86 1.17 -4.71 -9.81
CA ILE A 86 0.89 -5.82 -10.75
C ILE A 86 1.02 -5.37 -12.21
N ALA A 87 0.53 -4.17 -12.54
CA ALA A 87 0.62 -3.63 -13.90
C ALA A 87 2.06 -3.39 -14.38
N VAL A 88 2.91 -2.85 -13.48
CA VAL A 88 4.33 -2.63 -13.77
C VAL A 88 5.08 -3.95 -13.83
N GLU A 89 4.67 -4.91 -13.00
CA GLU A 89 5.24 -6.25 -12.95
C GLU A 89 4.93 -7.04 -14.22
N LEU A 90 3.67 -7.03 -14.67
CA LEU A 90 3.25 -7.60 -15.95
C LEU A 90 4.01 -6.98 -17.12
N LEU A 91 4.09 -5.66 -17.19
CA LEU A 91 4.80 -4.95 -18.25
C LEU A 91 6.30 -5.30 -18.25
N SER A 92 6.90 -5.38 -17.08
CA SER A 92 8.32 -5.74 -16.94
C SER A 92 8.62 -7.19 -17.31
N ASN A 93 7.65 -8.10 -17.16
CA ASN A 93 7.81 -9.50 -17.51
C ASN A 93 7.70 -9.75 -19.03
N VAL A 94 6.96 -8.89 -19.75
CA VAL A 94 6.81 -8.97 -21.21
C VAL A 94 8.03 -8.36 -21.92
N MET A 95 8.73 -7.42 -21.30
CA MET A 95 9.88 -6.72 -21.90
C MET A 95 11.19 -7.46 -21.62
N LYS A 96 12.01 -7.64 -22.66
CA LYS A 96 13.38 -8.18 -22.51
C LYS A 96 14.22 -7.27 -21.60
N PRO A 97 15.13 -7.83 -20.77
CA PRO A 97 16.05 -7.04 -19.97
C PRO A 97 16.91 -6.16 -20.88
N GLY A 98 16.91 -4.85 -20.59
CA GLY A 98 17.62 -3.87 -21.41
C GLY A 98 17.47 -2.44 -20.88
N PRO A 99 18.21 -1.48 -21.45
CA PRO A 99 18.21 -0.09 -20.98
C PRO A 99 16.83 0.58 -21.14
N LEU A 100 16.05 0.17 -22.14
CA LEU A 100 14.69 0.67 -22.35
C LEU A 100 13.75 0.30 -21.20
N ARG A 101 13.86 -0.93 -20.67
CA ARG A 101 13.10 -1.38 -19.51
C ARG A 101 13.48 -0.61 -18.25
N ALA A 102 14.79 -0.39 -18.04
CA ALA A 102 15.29 0.38 -16.90
C ALA A 102 14.78 1.83 -16.92
N SER A 103 14.80 2.50 -18.09
CA SER A 103 14.30 3.87 -18.22
C SER A 103 12.78 3.95 -17.99
N LEU A 104 12.02 2.97 -18.44
CA LEU A 104 10.57 2.92 -18.23
C LEU A 104 10.22 2.72 -16.76
N LEU A 105 10.92 1.83 -16.06
CA LEU A 105 10.76 1.62 -14.62
C LEU A 105 11.14 2.90 -13.82
N ALA A 106 12.23 3.56 -14.19
CA ALA A 106 12.63 4.83 -13.60
C ALA A 106 11.58 5.91 -13.80
N PHE A 107 11.02 6.00 -15.00
CA PHE A 107 9.95 6.96 -15.31
C PHE A 107 8.70 6.70 -14.45
N VAL A 108 8.27 5.46 -14.35
CA VAL A 108 7.11 5.09 -13.51
C VAL A 108 7.36 5.42 -12.04
N ASP A 109 8.54 5.12 -11.52
CA ASP A 109 8.90 5.44 -10.14
C ASP A 109 8.91 6.96 -9.89
N PHE A 110 9.39 7.74 -10.87
CA PHE A 110 9.35 9.20 -10.82
C PHE A 110 7.93 9.76 -10.82
N VAL A 111 7.07 9.25 -11.71
CA VAL A 111 5.64 9.66 -11.77
C VAL A 111 4.92 9.36 -10.46
N LYS A 112 5.16 8.18 -9.86
CA LYS A 112 4.61 7.83 -8.54
C LYS A 112 5.08 8.80 -7.45
N LEU A 113 6.37 9.13 -7.45
CA LEU A 113 6.94 10.06 -6.47
C LEU A 113 6.34 11.45 -6.60
N ALA A 114 6.21 11.96 -7.84
CA ALA A 114 5.59 13.26 -8.12
C ALA A 114 4.11 13.29 -7.71
N PHE A 115 3.37 12.22 -8.01
CA PHE A 115 1.96 12.09 -7.61
C PHE A 115 1.79 12.08 -6.09
N LEU A 116 2.59 11.28 -5.37
CA LEU A 116 2.53 11.22 -3.91
C LEU A 116 3.00 12.54 -3.27
N GLY A 117 3.96 13.24 -3.88
CA GLY A 117 4.38 14.58 -3.45
C GLY A 117 3.25 15.59 -3.58
N LEU A 118 2.55 15.58 -4.71
CA LEU A 118 1.37 16.43 -4.92
C LEU A 118 0.27 16.10 -3.92
N LEU A 119 0.01 14.81 -3.70
CA LEU A 119 -1.02 14.34 -2.75
C LEU A 119 -0.69 14.79 -1.32
N ALA A 120 0.56 14.67 -0.89
CA ALA A 120 1.02 15.14 0.42
C ALA A 120 0.86 16.67 0.57
N PHE A 121 1.22 17.44 -0.46
CA PHE A 121 1.07 18.88 -0.46
C PHE A 121 -0.41 19.30 -0.38
N VAL A 122 -1.28 18.68 -1.19
CA VAL A 122 -2.72 18.97 -1.17
C VAL A 122 -3.34 18.59 0.16
N SER A 123 -2.98 17.43 0.73
CA SER A 123 -3.48 16.97 2.04
C SER A 123 -3.07 17.94 3.15
N TRP A 124 -1.86 18.46 3.11
CA TRP A 124 -1.40 19.48 4.07
C TRP A 124 -2.24 20.76 3.96
N THR A 125 -2.40 21.29 2.74
CA THR A 125 -3.19 22.51 2.49
C THR A 125 -4.64 22.34 2.93
N ILE A 126 -5.25 21.17 2.72
CA ILE A 126 -6.61 20.88 3.18
C ILE A 126 -6.65 20.85 4.70
N THR A 127 -5.66 20.26 5.37
CA THR A 127 -5.60 20.21 6.84
C THR A 127 -5.61 21.61 7.44
N GLU A 128 -4.84 22.55 6.88
CA GLU A 128 -4.83 23.94 7.33
C GLU A 128 -6.18 24.62 7.14
N ARG A 129 -6.80 24.45 5.98
CA ARG A 129 -8.10 25.08 5.68
C ARG A 129 -9.23 24.54 6.53
N MET A 130 -9.18 23.25 6.87
CA MET A 130 -10.22 22.58 7.66
C MET A 130 -10.11 22.84 9.17
N HIS A 131 -9.14 23.63 9.62
CA HIS A 131 -8.99 23.96 11.05
C HIS A 131 -10.16 24.77 11.60
N GLN A 132 -10.81 25.58 10.77
CA GLN A 132 -11.97 26.38 11.19
C GLN A 132 -13.29 25.59 11.20
N GLN A 133 -13.33 24.44 10.54
CA GLN A 133 -14.50 23.57 10.52
C GLN A 133 -14.50 22.65 11.72
N ARG A 134 -15.68 22.46 12.34
CA ARG A 134 -15.87 21.55 13.46
C ARG A 134 -16.57 20.28 13.02
N MET A 135 -16.28 19.18 13.72
CA MET A 135 -16.99 17.93 13.54
C MET A 135 -18.45 18.09 13.96
N THR A 136 -19.33 17.24 13.41
CA THR A 136 -20.78 17.38 13.62
C THR A 136 -21.20 16.95 15.04
N VAL A 137 -20.56 15.91 15.58
CA VAL A 137 -20.89 15.31 16.87
C VAL A 137 -19.92 15.72 17.97
N PHE A 138 -18.64 15.87 17.62
CA PHE A 138 -17.60 16.30 18.55
C PHE A 138 -17.22 17.76 18.26
N ASP A 139 -17.12 18.57 19.30
CA ASP A 139 -16.68 19.96 19.17
C ASP A 139 -15.15 20.07 18.95
N LEU A 140 -14.64 19.25 18.03
CA LEU A 140 -13.23 19.21 17.66
C LEU A 140 -13.03 19.71 16.24
N PRO A 141 -11.90 20.38 15.93
CA PRO A 141 -11.60 20.82 14.57
C PRO A 141 -11.45 19.63 13.62
N MET A 142 -12.02 19.74 12.42
CA MET A 142 -11.88 18.73 11.37
C MET A 142 -10.43 18.51 10.93
N SER A 143 -9.55 19.45 11.20
CA SER A 143 -8.11 19.33 10.91
C SER A 143 -7.45 18.09 11.50
N TYR A 144 -7.93 17.56 12.63
CA TYR A 144 -7.41 16.30 13.20
C TYR A 144 -7.63 15.12 12.29
N VAL A 145 -8.78 15.04 11.63
CA VAL A 145 -9.09 13.97 10.67
C VAL A 145 -8.16 14.07 9.46
N TYR A 146 -8.05 15.26 8.89
CA TYR A 146 -7.21 15.50 7.73
C TYR A 146 -5.70 15.42 8.05
N ALA A 147 -5.30 15.70 9.29
CA ALA A 147 -3.92 15.47 9.74
C ALA A 147 -3.53 13.99 9.67
N GLY A 148 -4.43 13.08 10.03
CA GLY A 148 -4.19 11.63 9.87
C GLY A 148 -4.04 11.22 8.40
N VAL A 149 -4.82 11.82 7.51
CA VAL A 149 -4.69 11.63 6.06
C VAL A 149 -3.34 12.17 5.55
N ALA A 150 -2.98 13.40 5.94
CA ALA A 150 -1.71 14.01 5.58
C ALA A 150 -0.52 13.18 6.08
N PHE A 151 -0.59 12.68 7.31
CA PHE A 151 0.42 11.79 7.89
C PHE A 151 0.58 10.52 7.05
N GLY A 152 -0.52 9.86 6.65
CA GLY A 152 -0.48 8.70 5.76
C GLY A 152 0.15 9.02 4.40
N CYS A 153 -0.18 10.17 3.79
CA CYS A 153 0.42 10.63 2.54
C CYS A 153 1.94 10.86 2.68
N PHE A 154 2.38 11.47 3.79
CA PHE A 154 3.81 11.65 4.10
C PHE A 154 4.53 10.31 4.26
N LEU A 155 3.94 9.35 4.96
CA LEU A 155 4.51 8.01 5.07
C LEU A 155 4.66 7.34 3.70
N MET A 156 3.64 7.42 2.85
CA MET A 156 3.71 6.90 1.47
C MET A 156 4.82 7.58 0.67
N LEU A 157 4.95 8.90 0.77
CA LEU A 157 5.99 9.66 0.08
C LEU A 157 7.40 9.23 0.52
N ILE A 158 7.63 9.09 1.84
CA ILE A 158 8.90 8.62 2.39
C ILE A 158 9.21 7.20 1.87
N ARG A 159 8.24 6.30 1.90
CA ARG A 159 8.41 4.92 1.43
C ARG A 159 8.69 4.83 -0.05
N GLN A 160 8.01 5.63 -0.86
CA GLN A 160 8.29 5.72 -2.30
C GLN A 160 9.68 6.30 -2.56
N GLY A 161 10.10 7.33 -1.82
CA GLY A 161 11.46 7.88 -1.89
C GLY A 161 12.53 6.83 -1.59
N GLN A 162 12.32 6.01 -0.54
CA GLN A 162 13.20 4.88 -0.21
C GLN A 162 13.25 3.84 -1.34
N ASN A 163 12.10 3.54 -1.97
CA ASN A 163 12.03 2.60 -3.09
C ASN A 163 12.80 3.13 -4.30
N VAL A 164 12.60 4.40 -4.68
CA VAL A 164 13.32 5.05 -5.78
C VAL A 164 14.83 5.03 -5.52
N TRP A 165 15.26 5.39 -4.32
CA TRP A 165 16.67 5.37 -3.92
C TRP A 165 17.27 3.96 -4.04
N ARG A 166 16.57 2.95 -3.57
CA ARG A 166 17.00 1.54 -3.64
C ARG A 166 17.07 1.05 -5.08
N ASN A 167 16.07 1.38 -5.90
CA ASN A 167 16.01 1.01 -7.31
C ASN A 167 17.10 1.74 -8.12
N ALA A 168 17.35 3.01 -7.85
CA ALA A 168 18.42 3.79 -8.49
C ALA A 168 19.79 3.18 -8.21
N ARG A 169 20.09 2.81 -6.94
CA ARG A 169 21.35 2.14 -6.58
C ARG A 169 21.54 0.78 -7.25
N ARG A 170 20.46 0.11 -7.63
CA ARG A 170 20.47 -1.19 -8.33
C ARG A 170 20.42 -1.04 -9.85
N GLY A 171 20.39 0.19 -10.38
CA GLY A 171 20.28 0.47 -11.81
C GLY A 171 18.97 -0.04 -12.42
N TRP A 172 17.88 -0.08 -11.64
CA TRP A 172 16.56 -0.63 -12.03
C TRP A 172 16.62 -2.07 -12.57
N SER A 173 17.68 -2.85 -12.22
CA SER A 173 17.80 -4.28 -12.55
C SER A 173 17.14 -5.11 -11.46
N ARG A 174 16.34 -6.11 -11.87
CA ARG A 174 15.79 -7.10 -10.92
C ARG A 174 16.81 -8.18 -10.58
N PRO A 175 16.68 -8.84 -9.41
CA PRO A 175 17.52 -9.99 -9.06
C PRO A 175 17.48 -11.11 -10.11
N ASP A 176 16.32 -11.35 -10.72
CA ASP A 176 16.14 -12.37 -11.78
C ASP A 176 16.93 -12.07 -13.05
N ASP A 177 17.17 -10.80 -13.36
CA ASP A 177 17.96 -10.43 -14.55
C ASP A 177 19.43 -10.88 -14.42
N ARG A 178 19.93 -11.11 -13.20
CA ARG A 178 21.30 -11.60 -12.95
C ARG A 178 21.44 -13.10 -13.07
N THR A 179 20.38 -13.85 -12.77
CA THR A 179 20.40 -15.32 -12.84
C THR A 179 20.45 -15.79 -14.29
N HIS A 180 19.82 -15.08 -15.23
CA HIS A 180 19.88 -15.36 -16.66
C HIS A 180 21.22 -14.98 -17.32
N GLN A 181 22.01 -14.09 -16.70
CA GLN A 181 23.33 -13.71 -17.20
C GLN A 181 24.46 -14.66 -16.76
N ILE A 182 24.20 -15.52 -15.76
CA ILE A 182 25.23 -16.42 -15.17
C ILE A 182 25.09 -17.86 -15.68
N ALA A 183 24.04 -18.20 -16.41
CA ALA A 183 23.90 -19.48 -17.10
C ALA A 183 24.49 -19.37 -18.52
N PRO A 184 25.74 -19.79 -18.76
CA PRO A 184 26.23 -20.00 -20.11
C PRO A 184 25.54 -21.24 -20.69
N ASP A 185 25.17 -21.15 -21.93
CA ASP A 185 24.61 -22.24 -22.77
C ASP A 185 25.51 -23.47 -22.80
#